data_e924088a115cdc494f54548d60e73713
#
_entry.id   e924088a115cdc494f54548d60e73713
#
_cell.length_a   1.000
_cell.length_b   1.000
_cell.length_c   1.000
_cell.angle_alpha   90.00
_cell.angle_beta   90.00
_cell.angle_gamma   90.00
#
_symmetry.space_group_name_H-M   'P 1'
#
loop_
_entity.id
_entity.type
_entity.pdbx_description
1 polymer ?
#
loop_
_entity_poly.entity_id
_entity_poly.type
_entity_poly.pdbx_seq_one_letter_code
_entity_poly.pdbx_strand_id
1 'polypeptide(L)'
;MIKDKILARSNQFNYYKDNYFRLMEENKKIKEDLKKTKKNNKNLKKQKNRLEKANAELSNDFDLLKPYVIETAAENFDIQYCPVCGRPTEFVPAGITKRENALCNKCKAFERHRLFFLVLLKKYNHIFNKNIKLLHFAPEKVLYNKFINNESVDYYPVDIDPENFAKKNMTIRDKVNMEEIPYEDNKFDLIINVHVLEHVHDDMKAMHEIYRVLKKGGICFVSVPLSGNYETLQKPEYNTPELRLKHYLQEDHVRLYGYDIKDKLESVGFEVKQYNIDSLTSEEKVRELYGLHEGFVLFVCEK
;
A
#
# COMPACT_ATOMS: atom_id res chain seq x y z
N MET A 1 10.27 21.19 21.87
CA MET A 1 10.46 20.48 20.58
C MET A 1 9.39 19.41 20.30
N ILE A 2 9.20 18.38 21.15
CA ILE A 2 8.15 17.35 20.94
C ILE A 2 6.76 17.94 21.20
N LYS A 3 6.57 18.67 22.30
CA LYS A 3 5.30 19.36 22.64
C LYS A 3 4.86 20.35 21.55
N ASP A 4 5.80 21.07 20.96
CA ASP A 4 5.49 22.06 19.92
C ASP A 4 5.07 21.39 18.60
N LYS A 5 5.63 20.22 18.28
CA LYS A 5 5.20 19.40 17.13
C LYS A 5 3.82 18.78 17.34
N ILE A 6 3.51 18.36 18.57
CA ILE A 6 2.18 17.84 18.94
C ILE A 6 1.14 18.95 18.86
N LEU A 7 1.46 20.15 19.39
CA LEU A 7 0.57 21.31 19.37
C LEU A 7 0.31 21.79 17.93
N ALA A 8 1.34 21.85 17.08
CA ALA A 8 1.18 22.21 15.67
C ALA A 8 0.33 21.19 14.91
N ARG A 9 0.50 19.89 15.18
CA ARG A 9 -0.34 18.82 14.60
C ARG A 9 -1.77 18.86 15.11
N SER A 10 -1.98 19.15 16.40
CA SER A 10 -3.31 19.35 17.01
C SER A 10 -4.04 20.54 16.38
N ASN A 11 -3.36 21.67 16.16
CA ASN A 11 -3.93 22.84 15.51
C ASN A 11 -4.27 22.56 14.03
N GLN A 12 -3.42 21.85 13.32
CA GLN A 12 -3.67 21.43 11.94
C GLN A 12 -4.85 20.43 11.87
N PHE A 13 -4.93 19.50 12.82
CA PHE A 13 -6.07 18.59 12.94
C PHE A 13 -7.39 19.33 13.20
N ASN A 14 -7.42 20.28 14.17
CA ASN A 14 -8.63 21.06 14.45
C ASN A 14 -9.04 21.89 13.23
N TYR A 15 -8.09 22.49 12.51
CA TYR A 15 -8.35 23.19 11.25
C TYR A 15 -9.03 22.30 10.20
N TYR A 16 -8.51 21.09 9.97
CA TYR A 16 -9.11 20.14 9.00
C TYR A 16 -10.44 19.57 9.49
N LYS A 17 -10.58 19.30 10.79
CA LYS A 17 -11.83 18.87 11.41
C LYS A 17 -12.93 19.92 11.24
N ASP A 18 -12.62 21.17 11.55
CA ASP A 18 -13.60 22.26 11.45
C ASP A 18 -13.99 22.54 9.98
N ASN A 19 -13.02 22.49 9.07
CA ASN A 19 -13.29 22.58 7.63
C ASN A 19 -14.13 21.40 7.12
N TYR A 20 -13.88 20.19 7.59
CA TYR A 20 -14.69 19.01 7.26
C TYR A 20 -16.13 19.16 7.70
N PHE A 21 -16.38 19.57 8.97
CA PHE A 21 -17.74 19.79 9.48
C PHE A 21 -18.44 20.93 8.76
N ARG A 22 -17.73 22.03 8.48
CA ARG A 22 -18.28 23.13 7.69
C ARG A 22 -18.74 22.67 6.30
N LEU A 23 -17.93 21.89 5.60
CA LEU A 23 -18.26 21.36 4.28
C LEU A 23 -19.36 20.29 4.32
N MET A 24 -19.45 19.52 5.39
CA MET A 24 -20.57 18.60 5.62
C MET A 24 -21.90 19.36 5.81
N GLU A 25 -21.89 20.48 6.53
CA GLU A 25 -23.07 21.34 6.67
C GLU A 25 -23.43 22.04 5.35
N GLU A 26 -22.45 22.59 4.63
CA GLU A 26 -22.66 23.15 3.30
C GLU A 26 -23.22 22.12 2.31
N ASN A 27 -22.72 20.89 2.33
CA ASN A 27 -23.25 19.77 1.54
C ASN A 27 -24.70 19.42 1.92
N LYS A 28 -25.03 19.45 3.22
CA LYS A 28 -26.40 19.22 3.68
C LYS A 28 -27.33 20.32 3.18
N LYS A 29 -26.92 21.57 3.28
CA LYS A 29 -27.64 22.73 2.80
C LYS A 29 -27.86 22.72 1.30
N ILE A 30 -26.82 22.34 0.52
CA ILE A 30 -26.91 22.18 -0.93
C ILE A 30 -27.83 21.03 -1.33
N LYS A 31 -27.80 19.91 -0.59
CA LYS A 31 -28.76 18.80 -0.81
C LYS A 31 -30.21 19.22 -0.55
N GLU A 32 -30.44 20.09 0.43
CA GLU A 32 -31.75 20.65 0.71
C GLU A 32 -32.18 21.66 -0.35
N ASP A 33 -31.28 22.52 -0.82
CA ASP A 33 -31.52 23.47 -1.90
C ASP A 33 -31.70 22.79 -3.27
N LEU A 34 -30.99 21.67 -3.52
CA LEU A 34 -31.22 20.80 -4.68
C LEU A 34 -32.63 20.17 -4.68
N LYS A 35 -33.20 19.87 -3.51
CA LYS A 35 -34.57 19.40 -3.40
C LYS A 35 -35.59 20.51 -3.72
N LYS A 36 -35.22 21.76 -3.45
CA LYS A 36 -36.09 22.93 -3.70
C LYS A 36 -36.03 23.49 -5.13
N THR A 37 -34.92 23.23 -5.85
CA THR A 37 -34.68 23.90 -7.14
C THR A 37 -34.49 22.93 -8.31
N LYS A 38 -35.49 22.14 -8.66
CA LYS A 38 -35.51 21.31 -9.86
C LYS A 38 -35.44 22.05 -11.21
N LYS A 39 -35.24 23.36 -11.23
CA LYS A 39 -35.38 24.23 -12.44
C LYS A 39 -34.11 24.87 -13.01
N ASN A 40 -32.88 24.74 -12.41
CA ASN A 40 -31.70 25.44 -12.96
C ASN A 40 -30.46 24.52 -13.05
N ASN A 41 -30.49 23.58 -14.00
CA ASN A 41 -29.59 22.40 -14.06
C ASN A 41 -28.08 22.69 -14.35
N LYS A 42 -27.71 23.78 -15.01
CA LYS A 42 -26.32 23.94 -15.52
C LYS A 42 -25.34 24.47 -14.48
N ASN A 43 -25.75 25.44 -13.65
CA ASN A 43 -24.90 26.01 -12.58
C ASN A 43 -24.77 25.05 -11.38
N LEU A 44 -25.86 24.35 -11.06
CA LEU A 44 -25.89 23.35 -9.97
C LEU A 44 -24.99 22.15 -10.26
N LYS A 45 -24.94 21.70 -11.52
CA LYS A 45 -24.02 20.62 -11.93
C LYS A 45 -22.54 21.05 -11.77
N LYS A 46 -22.20 22.32 -12.08
CA LYS A 46 -20.85 22.86 -11.91
C LYS A 46 -20.46 23.01 -10.43
N GLN A 47 -21.41 23.42 -9.58
CA GLN A 47 -21.21 23.51 -8.13
C GLN A 47 -21.11 22.13 -7.49
N LYS A 48 -21.95 21.18 -7.89
CA LYS A 48 -21.88 19.79 -7.45
C LYS A 48 -20.52 19.17 -7.74
N ASN A 49 -20.02 19.30 -8.98
CA ASN A 49 -18.71 18.77 -9.36
C ASN A 49 -17.55 19.41 -8.57
N ARG A 50 -17.64 20.74 -8.26
CA ARG A 50 -16.64 21.41 -7.43
C ARG A 50 -16.64 20.88 -5.98
N LEU A 51 -17.80 20.63 -5.44
CA LEU A 51 -17.98 20.09 -4.08
C LEU A 51 -17.56 18.63 -3.97
N GLU A 52 -17.89 17.83 -4.99
CA GLU A 52 -17.43 16.44 -5.06
C GLU A 52 -15.90 16.38 -5.11
N LYS A 53 -15.26 17.27 -5.88
CA LYS A 53 -13.80 17.39 -5.92
C LYS A 53 -13.21 17.84 -4.58
N ALA A 54 -13.77 18.89 -3.96
CA ALA A 54 -13.31 19.38 -2.65
C ALA A 54 -13.52 18.34 -1.54
N ASN A 55 -14.63 17.58 -1.58
CA ASN A 55 -14.87 16.49 -0.64
C ASN A 55 -13.90 15.30 -0.85
N ALA A 56 -13.52 15.01 -2.09
CA ALA A 56 -12.52 13.98 -2.37
C ALA A 56 -11.12 14.41 -1.86
N GLU A 57 -10.74 15.67 -2.08
CA GLU A 57 -9.49 16.24 -1.57
C GLU A 57 -9.46 16.21 -0.03
N LEU A 58 -10.52 16.65 0.65
CA LEU A 58 -10.60 16.60 2.11
C LEU A 58 -10.66 15.18 2.68
N SER A 59 -11.32 14.26 1.99
CA SER A 59 -11.32 12.84 2.38
C SER A 59 -9.92 12.26 2.29
N ASN A 60 -9.16 12.60 1.25
CA ASN A 60 -7.77 12.19 1.11
C ASN A 60 -6.91 12.79 2.22
N ASP A 61 -7.01 14.09 2.49
CA ASP A 61 -6.26 14.75 3.56
C ASP A 61 -6.61 14.18 4.93
N PHE A 62 -7.89 13.89 5.18
CA PHE A 62 -8.34 13.25 6.41
C PHE A 62 -7.79 11.82 6.55
N ASP A 63 -7.80 11.04 5.46
CA ASP A 63 -7.24 9.68 5.47
C ASP A 63 -5.72 9.69 5.70
N LEU A 64 -5.00 10.73 5.27
CA LEU A 64 -3.58 10.94 5.55
C LEU A 64 -3.28 11.28 7.02
N LEU A 65 -4.16 12.05 7.67
CA LEU A 65 -4.00 12.44 9.08
C LEU A 65 -4.52 11.38 10.06
N LYS A 66 -5.43 10.53 9.59
CA LYS A 66 -6.11 9.52 10.37
C LYS A 66 -5.17 8.61 11.18
N PRO A 67 -4.04 8.11 10.65
CA PRO A 67 -3.10 7.31 11.45
C PRO A 67 -2.56 8.07 12.67
N TYR A 68 -2.22 9.34 12.52
CA TYR A 68 -1.65 10.15 13.61
C TYR A 68 -2.66 10.44 14.71
N VAL A 69 -3.92 10.69 14.34
CA VAL A 69 -5.01 10.95 15.30
C VAL A 69 -5.35 9.68 16.08
N ILE A 70 -5.35 8.55 15.40
CA ILE A 70 -5.69 7.26 15.99
C ILE A 70 -4.55 6.78 16.89
N GLU A 71 -3.30 7.03 16.53
CA GLU A 71 -2.15 6.73 17.39
C GLU A 71 -2.24 7.51 18.71
N THR A 72 -2.57 8.82 18.65
CA THR A 72 -2.79 9.62 19.86
C THR A 72 -3.99 9.14 20.69
N ALA A 73 -5.06 8.68 20.03
CA ALA A 73 -6.21 8.12 20.71
C ALA A 73 -5.91 6.74 21.34
N ALA A 74 -5.07 5.93 20.71
CA ALA A 74 -4.68 4.61 21.21
C ALA A 74 -3.85 4.67 22.50
N GLU A 75 -3.19 5.79 22.79
CA GLU A 75 -2.52 6.00 24.08
C GLU A 75 -3.49 5.88 25.27
N ASN A 76 -4.79 6.15 25.03
CA ASN A 76 -5.83 6.19 26.06
C ASN A 76 -6.88 5.08 25.94
N PHE A 77 -6.89 4.33 24.84
CA PHE A 77 -7.90 3.30 24.58
C PHE A 77 -7.26 2.04 24.00
N ASP A 78 -7.71 0.90 24.49
CA ASP A 78 -7.31 -0.43 23.99
C ASP A 78 -8.11 -0.75 22.70
N ILE A 79 -7.66 -0.21 21.58
CA ILE A 79 -8.30 -0.38 20.27
C ILE A 79 -7.33 -0.94 19.24
N GLN A 80 -7.83 -1.76 18.34
CA GLN A 80 -7.13 -2.15 17.12
C GLN A 80 -7.69 -1.38 15.91
N TYR A 81 -6.81 -0.99 14.99
CA TYR A 81 -7.17 -0.19 13.83
C TYR A 81 -6.46 -0.66 12.57
N CYS A 82 -7.22 -0.93 11.52
CA CYS A 82 -6.66 -1.31 10.22
C CYS A 82 -6.42 -0.08 9.33
N PRO A 83 -5.17 0.28 9.03
CA PRO A 83 -4.86 1.44 8.19
C PRO A 83 -5.33 1.25 6.75
N VAL A 84 -5.47 0.00 6.29
CA VAL A 84 -5.90 -0.31 4.92
C VAL A 84 -7.38 0.00 4.71
N CYS A 85 -8.28 -0.45 5.58
CA CYS A 85 -9.71 -0.13 5.44
C CYS A 85 -10.14 1.13 6.19
N GLY A 86 -9.25 1.70 6.99
CA GLY A 86 -9.52 2.93 7.73
C GLY A 86 -10.56 2.77 8.84
N ARG A 87 -10.60 1.61 9.54
CA ARG A 87 -11.65 1.30 10.53
C ARG A 87 -11.08 0.65 11.76
N PRO A 88 -11.66 0.93 12.95
CA PRO A 88 -11.49 0.08 14.11
C PRO A 88 -11.87 -1.36 13.74
N THR A 89 -11.08 -2.32 14.17
CA THR A 89 -11.25 -3.72 13.79
C THR A 89 -10.69 -4.61 14.88
N GLU A 90 -10.94 -5.87 14.73
CA GLU A 90 -10.25 -6.95 15.42
C GLU A 90 -9.35 -7.66 14.41
N PHE A 91 -8.11 -7.95 14.79
CA PHE A 91 -7.25 -8.80 14.00
C PHE A 91 -7.38 -10.24 14.48
N VAL A 92 -7.47 -11.14 13.53
CA VAL A 92 -7.68 -12.57 13.82
C VAL A 92 -6.49 -13.41 13.36
N PRO A 93 -6.27 -14.58 13.97
CA PRO A 93 -5.24 -15.50 13.54
C PRO A 93 -5.42 -15.92 12.08
N ALA A 94 -4.32 -16.01 11.33
CA ALA A 94 -4.34 -16.43 9.94
C ALA A 94 -2.98 -16.99 9.47
N GLY A 95 -2.98 -17.56 8.27
CA GLY A 95 -1.82 -18.22 7.66
C GLY A 95 -1.68 -19.67 8.14
N ILE A 96 -0.73 -20.39 7.54
CA ILE A 96 -0.48 -21.80 7.84
C ILE A 96 -0.12 -22.02 9.33
N THR A 97 0.65 -21.09 9.88
CA THR A 97 1.11 -21.13 11.29
C THR A 97 0.13 -20.47 12.26
N LYS A 98 -1.05 -20.03 11.79
CA LYS A 98 -2.06 -19.32 12.59
C LYS A 98 -1.48 -18.19 13.43
N ARG A 99 -0.66 -17.32 12.78
CA ARG A 99 -0.08 -16.15 13.46
C ARG A 99 -1.18 -15.29 14.05
N GLU A 100 -1.02 -14.91 15.31
CA GLU A 100 -1.94 -14.00 15.99
C GLU A 100 -1.96 -12.61 15.31
N ASN A 101 -3.09 -11.93 15.38
CA ASN A 101 -3.29 -10.59 14.80
C ASN A 101 -2.95 -10.48 13.30
N ALA A 102 -2.93 -11.58 12.57
CA ALA A 102 -2.45 -11.62 11.19
C ALA A 102 -3.40 -10.94 10.20
N LEU A 103 -4.70 -11.11 10.38
CA LEU A 103 -5.70 -10.76 9.37
C LEU A 103 -6.74 -9.78 9.91
N CYS A 104 -6.96 -8.67 9.22
CA CYS A 104 -8.10 -7.80 9.49
C CYS A 104 -9.42 -8.54 9.22
N ASN A 105 -10.28 -8.67 10.22
CA ASN A 105 -11.56 -9.38 10.07
C ASN A 105 -12.51 -8.70 9.08
N LYS A 106 -12.34 -7.40 8.79
CA LYS A 106 -13.19 -6.60 7.90
C LYS A 106 -12.72 -6.60 6.44
N CYS A 107 -11.48 -6.21 6.17
CA CYS A 107 -11.00 -6.08 4.79
C CYS A 107 -10.07 -7.21 4.34
N LYS A 108 -9.73 -8.13 5.23
CA LYS A 108 -8.80 -9.24 4.97
C LYS A 108 -7.37 -8.81 4.66
N ALA A 109 -6.97 -7.62 5.13
CA ALA A 109 -5.59 -7.16 5.04
C ALA A 109 -4.70 -7.96 6.00
N PHE A 110 -3.62 -8.53 5.49
CA PHE A 110 -2.54 -9.12 6.27
C PHE A 110 -1.60 -8.05 6.83
N GLU A 111 -0.69 -8.43 7.71
CA GLU A 111 0.32 -7.57 8.34
C GLU A 111 1.14 -6.82 7.30
N ARG A 112 1.62 -7.50 6.23
CA ARG A 112 2.37 -6.89 5.14
C ARG A 112 1.63 -5.77 4.43
N HIS A 113 0.29 -5.91 4.25
CA HIS A 113 -0.54 -4.85 3.66
C HIS A 113 -0.66 -3.65 4.60
N ARG A 114 -0.77 -3.90 5.91
CA ARG A 114 -0.86 -2.85 6.92
C ARG A 114 0.45 -2.09 7.03
N LEU A 115 1.59 -2.80 7.04
CA LEU A 115 2.92 -2.18 7.02
C LEU A 115 3.12 -1.34 5.75
N PHE A 116 2.84 -1.93 4.57
CA PHE A 116 2.89 -1.21 3.29
C PHE A 116 2.09 0.09 3.34
N PHE A 117 0.83 0.01 3.79
CA PHE A 117 -0.06 1.17 3.84
C PHE A 117 0.41 2.24 4.83
N LEU A 118 0.94 1.84 5.99
CA LEU A 118 1.51 2.78 6.97
C LEU A 118 2.74 3.50 6.42
N VAL A 119 3.65 2.77 5.78
CA VAL A 119 4.84 3.37 5.14
C VAL A 119 4.40 4.33 4.04
N LEU A 120 3.47 3.91 3.17
CA LEU A 120 2.94 4.74 2.10
C LEU A 120 2.33 6.04 2.65
N LEU A 121 1.46 5.96 3.65
CA LEU A 121 0.79 7.12 4.25
C LEU A 121 1.74 8.02 5.04
N LYS A 122 2.64 7.45 5.83
CA LYS A 122 3.51 8.23 6.75
C LYS A 122 4.73 8.83 6.07
N LYS A 123 5.25 8.19 5.02
CA LYS A 123 6.54 8.56 4.40
C LYS A 123 6.42 8.99 2.95
N TYR A 124 5.47 8.45 2.19
CA TYR A 124 5.40 8.59 0.73
C TYR A 124 4.04 9.10 0.22
N ASN A 125 3.18 9.63 1.11
CA ASN A 125 1.87 10.19 0.73
C ASN A 125 1.95 11.30 -0.32
N HIS A 126 3.05 12.04 -0.34
CA HIS A 126 3.29 13.13 -1.29
C HIS A 126 3.23 12.69 -2.76
N ILE A 127 3.41 11.39 -3.05
CA ILE A 127 3.32 10.86 -4.41
C ILE A 127 1.92 11.06 -5.01
N PHE A 128 0.88 11.13 -4.18
CA PHE A 128 -0.51 11.33 -4.60
C PHE A 128 -0.91 12.81 -4.75
N ASN A 129 0.01 13.75 -4.54
CA ASN A 129 -0.25 15.19 -4.79
C ASN A 129 -0.42 15.52 -6.28
N LYS A 130 -0.22 14.57 -7.16
CA LYS A 130 -0.39 14.64 -8.62
C LYS A 130 -1.03 13.36 -9.14
N ASN A 131 -1.52 13.39 -10.37
CA ASN A 131 -1.91 12.16 -11.05
C ASN A 131 -0.68 11.30 -11.31
N ILE A 132 -0.75 10.02 -10.94
CA ILE A 132 0.35 9.06 -11.06
C ILE A 132 -0.02 7.87 -11.94
N LYS A 133 1.00 7.26 -12.56
CA LYS A 133 0.89 5.94 -13.18
C LYS A 133 1.44 4.91 -12.22
N LEU A 134 0.59 3.97 -11.82
CA LEU A 134 0.90 2.90 -10.86
C LEU A 134 0.92 1.53 -11.56
N LEU A 135 2.08 0.88 -11.59
CA LEU A 135 2.24 -0.51 -11.99
C LEU A 135 2.14 -1.42 -10.76
N HIS A 136 1.27 -2.43 -10.81
CA HIS A 136 1.08 -3.35 -9.69
C HIS A 136 1.12 -4.80 -10.18
N PHE A 137 2.17 -5.51 -9.82
CA PHE A 137 2.36 -6.91 -10.17
C PHE A 137 1.58 -7.82 -9.24
N ALA A 138 0.93 -8.85 -9.78
CA ALA A 138 0.15 -9.86 -9.06
C ALA A 138 -0.74 -9.25 -7.97
N PRO A 139 -1.63 -8.30 -8.30
CA PRO A 139 -2.28 -7.46 -7.32
C PRO A 139 -3.11 -8.27 -6.32
N GLU A 140 -2.84 -8.09 -5.04
CA GLU A 140 -3.67 -8.64 -3.98
C GLU A 140 -4.99 -7.85 -3.88
N LYS A 141 -6.12 -8.57 -3.74
CA LYS A 141 -7.48 -7.98 -3.76
C LYS A 141 -7.63 -6.75 -2.87
N VAL A 142 -6.98 -6.76 -1.73
CA VAL A 142 -7.03 -5.69 -0.72
C VAL A 142 -6.43 -4.40 -1.27
N LEU A 143 -5.25 -4.47 -1.89
CA LEU A 143 -4.58 -3.31 -2.49
C LEU A 143 -5.22 -2.92 -3.83
N TYR A 144 -5.61 -3.92 -4.65
CA TYR A 144 -6.35 -3.69 -5.90
C TYR A 144 -7.57 -2.79 -5.66
N ASN A 145 -8.39 -3.12 -4.66
CA ASN A 145 -9.61 -2.35 -4.34
C ASN A 145 -9.33 -0.90 -3.90
N LYS A 146 -8.11 -0.60 -3.46
CA LYS A 146 -7.71 0.77 -3.08
C LYS A 146 -7.39 1.64 -4.29
N PHE A 147 -6.85 1.04 -5.34
CA PHE A 147 -6.33 1.80 -6.48
C PHE A 147 -7.27 1.81 -7.69
N ILE A 148 -8.08 0.75 -7.88
CA ILE A 148 -8.91 0.59 -9.10
C ILE A 148 -9.92 1.73 -9.33
N ASN A 149 -10.42 2.34 -8.27
CA ASN A 149 -11.40 3.42 -8.33
C ASN A 149 -10.82 4.79 -7.93
N ASN A 150 -9.50 4.91 -7.83
CA ASN A 150 -8.85 6.16 -7.47
C ASN A 150 -8.61 6.99 -8.74
N GLU A 151 -9.37 8.06 -8.94
CA GLU A 151 -9.31 8.92 -10.13
C GLU A 151 -7.93 9.61 -10.34
N SER A 152 -7.13 9.74 -9.27
CA SER A 152 -5.77 10.29 -9.35
C SER A 152 -4.72 9.25 -9.74
N VAL A 153 -5.11 7.99 -9.97
CA VAL A 153 -4.21 6.89 -10.28
C VAL A 153 -4.57 6.27 -11.63
N ASP A 154 -3.69 6.43 -12.62
CA ASP A 154 -3.73 5.60 -13.84
C ASP A 154 -3.15 4.22 -13.47
N TYR A 155 -4.06 3.29 -13.17
CA TYR A 155 -3.73 2.01 -12.55
C TYR A 155 -3.48 0.91 -13.58
N TYR A 156 -2.34 0.23 -13.45
CA TYR A 156 -1.87 -0.88 -14.29
C TYR A 156 -1.71 -2.15 -13.44
N PRO A 157 -2.80 -2.83 -13.07
CA PRO A 157 -2.71 -4.16 -12.49
C PRO A 157 -2.29 -5.16 -13.55
N VAL A 158 -1.19 -5.88 -13.33
CA VAL A 158 -0.61 -6.81 -14.30
C VAL A 158 -0.27 -8.14 -13.64
N ASP A 159 -0.31 -9.21 -14.44
CA ASP A 159 0.09 -10.54 -14.00
C ASP A 159 0.55 -11.38 -15.19
N ILE A 160 1.32 -12.44 -14.91
CA ILE A 160 1.74 -13.42 -15.91
C ILE A 160 0.56 -14.34 -16.33
N ASP A 161 -0.43 -14.52 -15.44
CA ASP A 161 -1.63 -15.32 -15.65
C ASP A 161 -2.92 -14.54 -15.27
N PRO A 162 -3.37 -13.61 -16.12
CA PRO A 162 -4.56 -12.79 -15.87
C PRO A 162 -5.86 -13.57 -15.64
N GLU A 163 -5.98 -14.78 -16.20
CA GLU A 163 -7.21 -15.56 -16.13
C GLU A 163 -7.55 -16.00 -14.71
N ASN A 164 -6.54 -16.23 -13.87
CA ASN A 164 -6.72 -16.57 -12.47
C ASN A 164 -7.36 -15.44 -11.64
N PHE A 165 -7.23 -14.20 -12.09
CA PHE A 165 -7.78 -13.03 -11.41
C PHE A 165 -9.25 -12.78 -11.72
N ALA A 166 -9.72 -13.16 -12.89
CA ALA A 166 -11.14 -13.05 -13.27
C ALA A 166 -12.04 -13.79 -12.28
N LYS A 167 -11.62 -14.97 -11.81
CA LYS A 167 -12.32 -15.76 -10.78
C LYS A 167 -12.45 -15.04 -9.43
N LYS A 168 -11.58 -14.06 -9.17
CA LYS A 168 -11.56 -13.22 -7.96
C LYS A 168 -12.30 -11.88 -8.15
N ASN A 169 -13.02 -11.69 -9.26
CA ASN A 169 -13.62 -10.41 -9.65
C ASN A 169 -12.59 -9.27 -9.65
N MET A 170 -11.47 -9.51 -10.33
CA MET A 170 -10.42 -8.54 -10.57
C MET A 170 -10.09 -8.50 -12.05
N THR A 171 -9.97 -7.29 -12.60
CA THR A 171 -9.57 -7.10 -13.99
C THR A 171 -8.08 -6.78 -14.03
N ILE A 172 -7.30 -7.65 -14.64
CA ILE A 172 -5.89 -7.41 -14.94
C ILE A 172 -5.83 -6.69 -16.27
N ARG A 173 -5.03 -5.63 -16.34
CA ARG A 173 -4.93 -4.77 -17.52
C ARG A 173 -4.16 -5.45 -18.66
N ASP A 174 -2.98 -6.00 -18.32
CA ASP A 174 -2.10 -6.63 -19.29
C ASP A 174 -1.47 -7.91 -18.73
N LYS A 175 -1.20 -8.88 -19.61
CA LYS A 175 -0.36 -10.03 -19.30
C LYS A 175 1.10 -9.59 -19.38
N VAL A 176 1.84 -9.68 -18.26
CA VAL A 176 3.20 -9.18 -18.16
C VAL A 176 4.10 -10.22 -17.49
N ASN A 177 5.20 -10.57 -18.15
CA ASN A 177 6.35 -11.22 -17.53
C ASN A 177 7.26 -10.11 -16.95
N MET A 178 7.60 -10.22 -15.67
CA MET A 178 8.43 -9.23 -14.99
C MET A 178 9.87 -9.21 -15.54
N GLU A 179 10.35 -10.31 -16.14
CA GLU A 179 11.65 -10.39 -16.78
C GLU A 179 11.70 -9.68 -18.16
N GLU A 180 10.54 -9.26 -18.70
CA GLU A 180 10.42 -8.57 -19.99
C GLU A 180 9.15 -7.71 -19.96
N ILE A 181 9.26 -6.54 -19.34
CA ILE A 181 8.10 -5.65 -19.13
C ILE A 181 7.83 -4.88 -20.43
N PRO A 182 6.63 -5.03 -21.06
CA PRO A 182 6.33 -4.48 -22.39
C PRO A 182 5.92 -2.99 -22.32
N TYR A 183 6.61 -2.23 -21.47
CA TYR A 183 6.37 -0.80 -21.32
C TYR A 183 7.65 -0.02 -21.55
N GLU A 184 7.48 1.26 -21.98
CA GLU A 184 8.58 2.18 -22.21
C GLU A 184 9.34 2.51 -20.92
N ASP A 185 10.58 2.95 -21.09
CA ASP A 185 11.44 3.44 -20.01
C ASP A 185 10.79 4.64 -19.31
N ASN A 186 10.99 4.72 -18.00
CA ASN A 186 10.54 5.85 -17.17
C ASN A 186 9.04 6.18 -17.32
N LYS A 187 8.20 5.14 -17.37
CA LYS A 187 6.73 5.26 -17.50
C LYS A 187 6.00 5.49 -16.20
N PHE A 188 6.40 4.77 -15.14
CA PHE A 188 5.63 4.66 -13.90
C PHE A 188 6.19 5.56 -12.80
N ASP A 189 5.30 6.22 -12.06
CA ASP A 189 5.64 6.99 -10.87
C ASP A 189 5.76 6.10 -9.65
N LEU A 190 4.96 5.03 -9.60
CA LEU A 190 4.90 4.07 -8.51
C LEU A 190 4.82 2.64 -9.04
N ILE A 191 5.59 1.74 -8.43
CA ILE A 191 5.51 0.29 -8.69
C ILE A 191 5.26 -0.44 -7.37
N ILE A 192 4.37 -1.42 -7.38
CA ILE A 192 4.10 -2.31 -6.26
C ILE A 192 4.46 -3.73 -6.68
N ASN A 193 5.37 -4.33 -5.94
CA ASN A 193 5.86 -5.69 -6.10
C ASN A 193 5.91 -6.37 -4.73
N VAL A 194 4.80 -7.01 -4.37
CA VAL A 194 4.63 -7.67 -3.07
C VAL A 194 4.43 -9.16 -3.29
N HIS A 195 5.36 -9.97 -2.82
CA HIS A 195 5.35 -11.43 -2.95
C HIS A 195 5.26 -11.91 -4.41
N VAL A 196 6.19 -11.45 -5.25
CA VAL A 196 6.29 -11.85 -6.67
C VAL A 196 7.70 -12.28 -7.05
N LEU A 197 8.75 -11.59 -6.57
CA LEU A 197 10.14 -11.87 -6.97
C LEU A 197 10.60 -13.29 -6.60
N GLU A 198 10.05 -13.87 -5.55
CA GLU A 198 10.35 -15.25 -5.15
C GLU A 198 9.88 -16.31 -6.17
N HIS A 199 8.97 -15.95 -7.08
CA HIS A 199 8.47 -16.82 -8.17
C HIS A 199 9.20 -16.60 -9.50
N VAL A 200 9.94 -15.51 -9.66
CA VAL A 200 10.59 -15.11 -10.91
C VAL A 200 11.91 -15.89 -11.08
N HIS A 201 12.15 -16.45 -12.27
CA HIS A 201 13.36 -17.26 -12.50
C HIS A 201 14.63 -16.40 -12.47
N ASP A 202 14.69 -15.31 -13.23
CA ASP A 202 15.80 -14.36 -13.25
C ASP A 202 15.38 -13.06 -12.51
N ASP A 203 15.60 -13.06 -11.18
CA ASP A 203 15.26 -11.93 -10.35
C ASP A 203 16.07 -10.67 -10.67
N MET A 204 17.33 -10.85 -11.08
CA MET A 204 18.18 -9.71 -11.46
C MET A 204 17.67 -9.04 -12.74
N LYS A 205 17.26 -9.82 -13.72
CA LYS A 205 16.66 -9.30 -14.95
C LYS A 205 15.34 -8.56 -14.63
N ALA A 206 14.50 -9.15 -13.77
CA ALA A 206 13.27 -8.52 -13.33
C ALA A 206 13.50 -7.19 -12.58
N MET A 207 14.50 -7.14 -11.69
CA MET A 207 14.87 -5.91 -10.98
C MET A 207 15.38 -4.82 -11.94
N HIS A 208 16.17 -5.19 -12.97
CA HIS A 208 16.59 -4.25 -14.01
C HIS A 208 15.41 -3.72 -14.82
N GLU A 209 14.44 -4.56 -15.18
CA GLU A 209 13.23 -4.14 -15.89
C GLU A 209 12.36 -3.21 -15.03
N ILE A 210 12.19 -3.51 -13.74
CA ILE A 210 11.51 -2.61 -12.78
C ILE A 210 12.22 -1.25 -12.75
N TYR A 211 13.56 -1.25 -12.63
CA TYR A 211 14.33 -0.01 -12.63
C TYR A 211 14.16 0.75 -13.95
N ARG A 212 14.19 0.07 -15.10
CA ARG A 212 14.05 0.66 -16.43
C ARG A 212 12.71 1.41 -16.56
N VAL A 213 11.59 0.76 -16.21
CA VAL A 213 10.25 1.33 -16.41
C VAL A 213 9.86 2.33 -15.33
N LEU A 214 10.56 2.38 -14.19
CA LEU A 214 10.35 3.37 -13.15
C LEU A 214 10.93 4.73 -13.56
N LYS A 215 10.21 5.80 -13.33
CA LYS A 215 10.69 7.19 -13.57
C LYS A 215 11.81 7.56 -12.62
N LYS A 216 12.64 8.51 -13.00
CA LYS A 216 13.54 9.20 -12.08
C LYS A 216 12.70 9.90 -10.99
N GLY A 217 13.06 9.68 -9.73
CA GLY A 217 12.29 10.09 -8.56
C GLY A 217 11.00 9.28 -8.36
N GLY A 218 10.83 8.18 -9.10
CA GLY A 218 9.78 7.20 -8.87
C GLY A 218 10.12 6.23 -7.76
N ILE A 219 9.12 5.52 -7.23
CA ILE A 219 9.21 4.66 -6.06
C ILE A 219 8.72 3.26 -6.41
N CYS A 220 9.50 2.25 -6.03
CA CYS A 220 9.07 0.85 -6.07
C CYS A 220 9.01 0.27 -4.65
N PHE A 221 7.86 -0.26 -4.27
CA PHE A 221 7.70 -1.03 -3.04
C PHE A 221 7.94 -2.51 -3.32
N VAL A 222 8.88 -3.10 -2.60
CA VAL A 222 9.24 -4.52 -2.71
C VAL A 222 9.07 -5.19 -1.35
N SER A 223 8.35 -6.29 -1.32
CA SER A 223 8.27 -7.18 -0.15
C SER A 223 8.33 -8.63 -0.62
N VAL A 224 9.12 -9.44 0.08
CA VAL A 224 9.30 -10.87 -0.17
C VAL A 224 9.32 -11.62 1.16
N PRO A 225 9.02 -12.93 1.19
CA PRO A 225 9.30 -13.76 2.36
C PRO A 225 10.81 -13.79 2.63
N LEU A 226 11.20 -13.45 3.86
CA LEU A 226 12.60 -13.49 4.30
C LEU A 226 12.86 -14.73 5.15
N SER A 227 14.03 -15.36 4.92
CA SER A 227 14.49 -16.52 5.69
C SER A 227 14.95 -16.16 7.11
N GLY A 228 15.18 -14.86 7.38
CA GLY A 228 15.87 -14.37 8.57
C GLY A 228 17.41 -14.43 8.48
N ASN A 229 17.97 -15.09 7.46
CA ASN A 229 19.41 -15.11 7.19
C ASN A 229 19.80 -13.92 6.29
N TYR A 230 21.10 -13.66 6.21
CA TYR A 230 21.61 -12.66 5.28
C TYR A 230 21.51 -13.14 3.83
N GLU A 231 22.01 -14.35 3.55
CA GLU A 231 22.09 -14.90 2.20
C GLU A 231 20.76 -15.50 1.71
N THR A 232 20.43 -15.22 0.47
CA THR A 232 19.32 -15.83 -0.25
C THR A 232 19.60 -17.31 -0.49
N LEU A 233 18.67 -18.17 -0.09
CA LEU A 233 18.71 -19.59 -0.39
C LEU A 233 18.12 -19.85 -1.77
N GLN A 234 18.98 -20.22 -2.72
CA GLN A 234 18.60 -20.67 -4.06
C GLN A 234 19.56 -21.77 -4.52
N LYS A 235 19.04 -22.97 -4.73
CA LYS A 235 19.84 -24.12 -5.11
C LYS A 235 19.22 -24.86 -6.28
N PRO A 236 20.01 -25.21 -7.33
CA PRO A 236 19.49 -25.92 -8.51
C PRO A 236 18.84 -27.26 -8.19
N GLU A 237 19.32 -27.95 -7.13
CA GLU A 237 18.77 -29.23 -6.69
C GLU A 237 17.35 -29.12 -6.09
N TYR A 238 16.90 -27.93 -5.68
CA TYR A 238 15.54 -27.73 -5.14
C TYR A 238 14.55 -27.39 -6.26
N ASN A 239 14.42 -28.29 -7.24
CA ASN A 239 13.67 -28.07 -8.47
C ASN A 239 12.32 -28.78 -8.55
N THR A 240 11.93 -29.57 -7.52
CA THR A 240 10.60 -30.19 -7.45
C THR A 240 9.67 -29.43 -6.51
N PRO A 241 8.34 -29.51 -6.70
CA PRO A 241 7.37 -28.85 -5.80
C PRO A 241 7.58 -29.21 -4.33
N GLU A 242 7.88 -30.48 -4.00
CA GLU A 242 8.08 -30.96 -2.64
C GLU A 242 9.35 -30.36 -2.02
N LEU A 243 10.44 -30.27 -2.77
CA LEU A 243 11.69 -29.68 -2.32
C LEU A 243 11.53 -28.14 -2.14
N ARG A 244 10.83 -27.49 -3.05
CA ARG A 244 10.52 -26.07 -2.94
C ARG A 244 9.65 -25.79 -1.71
N LEU A 245 8.57 -26.55 -1.50
CA LEU A 245 7.75 -26.43 -0.29
C LEU A 245 8.59 -26.59 0.99
N LYS A 246 9.48 -27.58 1.01
CA LYS A 246 10.34 -27.85 2.15
C LYS A 246 11.35 -26.75 2.44
N HIS A 247 11.99 -26.18 1.41
CA HIS A 247 13.11 -25.27 1.54
C HIS A 247 12.78 -23.80 1.28
N TYR A 248 11.75 -23.53 0.45
CA TYR A 248 11.32 -22.19 0.08
C TYR A 248 9.92 -21.85 0.58
N LEU A 249 9.27 -22.74 1.36
CA LEU A 249 7.99 -22.55 2.03
C LEU A 249 6.75 -22.60 1.11
N GLN A 250 6.92 -22.66 -0.21
CA GLN A 250 5.85 -22.86 -1.20
C GLN A 250 6.37 -23.68 -2.40
N GLU A 251 5.45 -24.37 -3.07
CA GLU A 251 5.76 -25.28 -4.20
C GLU A 251 6.22 -24.54 -5.45
N ASP A 252 5.82 -23.29 -5.61
CA ASP A 252 6.10 -22.42 -6.76
C ASP A 252 7.18 -21.36 -6.48
N HIS A 253 7.71 -21.28 -5.26
CA HIS A 253 8.87 -20.47 -4.97
C HIS A 253 10.14 -21.08 -5.61
N VAL A 254 10.98 -20.26 -6.23
CA VAL A 254 12.26 -20.69 -6.80
C VAL A 254 13.45 -20.27 -5.94
N ARG A 255 13.20 -19.50 -4.89
CA ARG A 255 14.16 -19.08 -3.85
C ARG A 255 13.44 -18.69 -2.56
N LEU A 256 14.21 -18.64 -1.48
CA LEU A 256 13.84 -17.98 -0.23
C LEU A 256 14.86 -16.88 0.05
N TYR A 257 14.43 -15.64 -0.01
CA TYR A 257 15.30 -14.48 0.13
C TYR A 257 15.90 -14.36 1.53
N GLY A 258 17.18 -13.92 1.54
CA GLY A 258 17.84 -13.35 2.70
C GLY A 258 17.81 -11.82 2.65
N TYR A 259 18.49 -11.18 3.60
CA TYR A 259 18.59 -9.71 3.63
C TYR A 259 19.48 -9.15 2.51
N ASP A 260 20.26 -10.00 1.81
CA ASP A 260 21.05 -9.67 0.61
C ASP A 260 20.18 -9.21 -0.58
N ILE A 261 18.86 -9.38 -0.51
CA ILE A 261 17.94 -8.77 -1.50
C ILE A 261 18.14 -7.26 -1.57
N LYS A 262 18.48 -6.61 -0.44
CA LYS A 262 18.78 -5.18 -0.44
C LYS A 262 19.97 -4.86 -1.33
N ASP A 263 21.05 -5.61 -1.21
CA ASP A 263 22.26 -5.41 -2.01
C ASP A 263 22.01 -5.68 -3.50
N LYS A 264 21.20 -6.69 -3.82
CA LYS A 264 20.76 -6.96 -5.19
C LYS A 264 19.99 -5.77 -5.78
N LEU A 265 19.04 -5.20 -5.05
CA LEU A 265 18.29 -4.01 -5.48
C LEU A 265 19.22 -2.79 -5.64
N GLU A 266 20.14 -2.56 -4.71
CA GLU A 266 21.12 -1.48 -4.79
C GLU A 266 22.10 -1.67 -5.97
N SER A 267 22.47 -2.91 -6.30
CA SER A 267 23.34 -3.21 -7.45
C SER A 267 22.72 -2.87 -8.80
N VAL A 268 21.39 -2.82 -8.88
CA VAL A 268 20.63 -2.39 -10.07
C VAL A 268 20.62 -0.87 -10.23
N GLY A 269 20.90 -0.14 -9.14
CA GLY A 269 20.94 1.34 -9.13
C GLY A 269 19.89 2.01 -8.26
N PHE A 270 19.09 1.28 -7.49
CA PHE A 270 18.14 1.84 -6.56
C PHE A 270 18.82 2.41 -5.31
N GLU A 271 18.29 3.52 -4.77
CA GLU A 271 18.46 3.87 -3.36
C GLU A 271 17.43 3.07 -2.55
N VAL A 272 17.88 2.18 -1.64
CA VAL A 272 16.99 1.26 -0.93
C VAL A 272 16.86 1.62 0.54
N LYS A 273 15.64 1.98 0.96
CA LYS A 273 15.26 2.16 2.36
C LYS A 273 14.48 0.95 2.85
N GLN A 274 14.85 0.45 4.01
CA GLN A 274 14.20 -0.69 4.64
C GLN A 274 13.27 -0.20 5.75
N TYR A 275 12.03 -0.65 5.74
CA TYR A 275 11.03 -0.36 6.75
C TYR A 275 10.51 -1.65 7.39
N ASN A 276 10.44 -1.63 8.71
CA ASN A 276 9.71 -2.57 9.54
C ASN A 276 8.89 -1.77 10.56
N ILE A 277 8.19 -2.42 11.47
CA ILE A 277 7.41 -1.71 12.48
C ILE A 277 8.30 -0.84 13.37
N ASP A 278 9.50 -1.26 13.71
CA ASP A 278 10.44 -0.54 14.58
C ASP A 278 10.92 0.76 13.95
N SER A 279 11.05 0.78 12.62
CA SER A 279 11.38 2.01 11.86
C SER A 279 10.25 3.04 11.84
N LEU A 280 9.03 2.63 12.16
CA LEU A 280 7.84 3.51 12.19
C LEU A 280 7.50 4.01 13.58
N THR A 281 7.73 3.19 14.61
CA THR A 281 7.44 3.52 16.00
C THR A 281 8.22 2.64 16.97
N SER A 282 8.65 3.22 18.10
CA SER A 282 9.17 2.49 19.24
C SER A 282 8.10 2.15 20.29
N GLU A 283 6.86 2.64 20.10
CA GLU A 283 5.79 2.52 21.07
C GLU A 283 5.03 1.21 20.88
N GLU A 284 5.00 0.36 21.91
CA GLU A 284 4.32 -0.94 21.91
C GLU A 284 2.83 -0.79 21.60
N LYS A 285 2.16 0.17 22.22
CA LYS A 285 0.74 0.46 21.96
C LYS A 285 0.42 0.76 20.49
N VAL A 286 1.34 1.41 19.77
CA VAL A 286 1.18 1.67 18.34
C VAL A 286 1.36 0.41 17.52
N ARG A 287 2.24 -0.50 17.94
CA ARG A 287 2.38 -1.83 17.32
C ARG A 287 1.12 -2.66 17.51
N GLU A 288 0.59 -2.71 18.73
CA GLU A 288 -0.68 -3.39 19.06
C GLU A 288 -1.86 -2.81 18.30
N LEU A 289 -1.95 -1.48 18.23
CA LEU A 289 -2.99 -0.76 17.49
C LEU A 289 -3.11 -1.25 16.03
N TYR A 290 -1.98 -1.46 15.35
CA TYR A 290 -1.95 -1.90 13.96
C TYR A 290 -1.80 -3.42 13.81
N GLY A 291 -1.67 -4.15 14.93
CA GLY A 291 -1.44 -5.60 14.95
C GLY A 291 -0.17 -5.99 14.15
N LEU A 292 0.91 -5.20 14.30
CA LEU A 292 2.16 -5.42 13.59
C LEU A 292 3.22 -5.96 14.54
N HIS A 293 3.89 -7.02 14.10
CA HIS A 293 4.97 -7.69 14.80
C HIS A 293 6.28 -7.55 14.03
N GLU A 294 7.37 -7.83 14.70
CA GLU A 294 8.69 -7.97 14.08
C GLU A 294 8.68 -9.07 13.00
N GLY A 295 9.55 -8.95 12.00
CA GLY A 295 9.72 -9.93 10.94
C GLY A 295 9.12 -9.58 9.58
N PHE A 296 8.24 -8.57 9.50
CA PHE A 296 7.81 -8.03 8.20
C PHE A 296 8.69 -6.87 7.78
N VAL A 297 9.25 -6.99 6.60
CA VAL A 297 10.12 -5.97 6.01
C VAL A 297 9.54 -5.51 4.68
N LEU A 298 9.58 -4.20 4.48
CA LEU A 298 9.24 -3.54 3.23
C LEU A 298 10.46 -2.77 2.75
N PHE A 299 10.94 -3.10 1.57
CA PHE A 299 11.98 -2.35 0.89
C PHE A 299 11.32 -1.29 0.00
N VAL A 300 11.80 -0.06 0.13
CA VAL A 300 11.36 1.06 -0.69
C VAL A 300 12.55 1.49 -1.53
N CYS A 301 12.41 1.30 -2.84
CA CYS A 301 13.45 1.50 -3.84
C CYS A 301 13.15 2.79 -4.59
N GLU A 302 14.02 3.78 -4.49
CA GLU A 302 13.93 5.07 -5.19
C GLU A 302 14.92 5.08 -6.37
N LYS A 303 14.48 5.57 -7.56
CA LYS A 303 15.33 5.68 -8.76
C LYS A 303 15.88 7.06 -8.92
#